data_5899d69674934e6729a45964a656f277
#
_entry.id   5899d69674934e6729a45964a656f277
#
_cell.length_a   1.000
_cell.length_b   1.000
_cell.length_c   1.000
_cell.angle_alpha   90.00
_cell.angle_beta   90.00
_cell.angle_gamma   90.00
#
_symmetry.space_group_name_H-M   'P 1'
#
loop_
_entity.id
_entity.type
_entity.pdbx_description
1 polymer ?
#
loop_
_entity_poly.entity_id
_entity_poly.type
_entity_poly.pdbx_seq_one_letter_code
_entity_poly.pdbx_strand_id
1 'polypeptide(L)'
;MPEISRFLGIVIAMYYNDHAPPHFHARYGAFEITVSIADGVVEGRFPRRALNLVLEWYSLHQAELLEDWDLARERKPLHRIDPLE
;
A
#
# COMPACT_ATOMS: atom_id res chain seq x y z
N MET A 1 5.78 -5.94 -10.77
CA MET A 1 5.38 -5.13 -9.60
C MET A 1 3.87 -5.10 -9.50
N PRO A 2 3.29 -5.81 -8.53
CA PRO A 2 1.83 -5.89 -8.46
C PRO A 2 1.20 -4.61 -7.92
N GLU A 3 0.45 -3.96 -8.77
CA GLU A 3 -0.37 -2.84 -8.37
C GLU A 3 -1.66 -3.39 -7.76
N ILE A 4 -2.02 -2.97 -6.54
CA ILE A 4 -3.22 -3.48 -5.87
C ILE A 4 -4.32 -2.43 -5.77
N SER A 5 -4.01 -1.15 -5.98
CA SER A 5 -5.02 -0.11 -6.08
C SER A 5 -4.42 1.12 -6.75
N ARG A 6 -5.30 1.99 -7.23
CA ARG A 6 -4.88 3.25 -7.85
C ARG A 6 -6.01 4.26 -7.71
N PHE A 7 -5.70 5.44 -7.18
CA PHE A 7 -6.70 6.49 -7.01
C PHE A 7 -6.01 7.86 -6.93
N LEU A 8 -6.63 8.83 -7.57
CA LEU A 8 -6.22 10.25 -7.47
C LEU A 8 -4.73 10.46 -7.76
N GLY A 9 -4.17 9.72 -8.73
CA GLY A 9 -2.77 9.81 -9.11
C GLY A 9 -1.82 9.01 -8.24
N ILE A 10 -2.33 8.31 -7.23
CA ILE A 10 -1.52 7.50 -6.32
C ILE A 10 -1.61 6.04 -6.73
N VAL A 11 -0.47 5.37 -6.83
CA VAL A 11 -0.40 3.94 -7.14
C VAL A 11 0.00 3.20 -5.87
N ILE A 12 -0.81 2.21 -5.49
CA ILE A 12 -0.51 1.35 -4.34
C ILE A 12 -0.02 0.02 -4.88
N ALA A 13 1.12 -0.43 -4.37
CA ALA A 13 1.75 -1.67 -4.82
C ALA A 13 2.26 -2.48 -3.63
N MET A 14 2.38 -3.79 -3.86
CA MET A 14 2.93 -4.70 -2.88
C MET A 14 3.81 -5.69 -3.63
N TYR A 15 5.03 -5.88 -3.16
CA TYR A 15 6.00 -6.71 -3.88
C TYR A 15 6.01 -8.13 -3.33
N TYR A 16 6.25 -9.09 -4.22
CA TYR A 16 6.49 -10.47 -3.80
C TYR A 16 7.87 -10.56 -3.14
N ASN A 17 8.00 -11.44 -2.15
CA ASN A 17 9.27 -11.69 -1.45
C ASN A 17 9.84 -10.47 -0.74
N ASP A 18 9.00 -9.51 -0.40
CA ASP A 18 9.47 -8.37 0.37
C ASP A 18 9.72 -8.80 1.81
N HIS A 19 10.63 -8.10 2.49
CA HIS A 19 11.00 -8.45 3.86
C HIS A 19 9.99 -7.92 4.87
N ALA A 20 9.84 -8.64 5.98
CA ALA A 20 9.00 -8.21 7.09
C ALA A 20 9.59 -6.96 7.75
N PRO A 21 8.77 -6.14 8.43
CA PRO A 21 7.36 -6.36 8.75
C PRO A 21 6.42 -6.08 7.57
N PRO A 22 5.16 -6.54 7.67
CA PRO A 22 4.19 -6.30 6.60
C PRO A 22 4.04 -4.82 6.26
N HIS A 23 4.14 -4.49 4.97
CA HIS A 23 4.03 -3.11 4.51
C HIS A 23 3.60 -3.07 3.05
N PHE A 24 3.14 -1.90 2.62
CA PHE A 24 2.86 -1.67 1.20
C PHE A 24 3.58 -0.41 0.75
N HIS A 25 3.65 -0.24 -0.57
CA HIS A 25 4.30 0.91 -1.20
C HIS A 25 3.24 1.82 -1.82
N ALA A 26 3.46 3.12 -1.74
CA ALA A 26 2.63 4.09 -2.42
C ALA A 26 3.52 5.03 -3.22
N ARG A 27 3.12 5.32 -4.47
CA ARG A 27 3.86 6.22 -5.34
C ARG A 27 2.95 7.32 -5.86
N TYR A 28 3.53 8.51 -5.95
CA TYR A 28 2.84 9.68 -6.47
C TYR A 28 3.87 10.52 -7.21
N GLY A 29 3.84 10.47 -8.56
CA GLY A 29 4.89 11.11 -9.34
C GLY A 29 6.25 10.52 -9.01
N ALA A 30 7.19 11.37 -8.62
CA ALA A 30 8.55 10.96 -8.24
C ALA A 30 8.66 10.59 -6.76
N PHE A 31 7.58 10.70 -5.99
CA PHE A 31 7.60 10.40 -4.57
C PHE A 31 7.20 8.95 -4.31
N GLU A 32 7.82 8.37 -3.30
CA GLU A 32 7.46 7.01 -2.89
C GLU A 32 7.60 6.88 -1.37
N ILE A 33 6.66 6.16 -0.75
CA ILE A 33 6.70 5.84 0.67
C ILE A 33 6.37 4.38 0.87
N THR A 34 6.73 3.87 2.06
CA THR A 34 6.20 2.61 2.56
C THR A 34 5.36 2.90 3.79
N VAL A 35 4.32 2.07 3.98
CA VAL A 35 3.43 2.19 5.13
C VAL A 35 3.32 0.83 5.79
N SER A 36 3.62 0.77 7.08
CA SER A 36 3.49 -0.46 7.86
C SER A 36 2.02 -0.79 8.04
N ILE A 37 1.64 -2.04 7.73
CA ILE A 37 0.23 -2.44 7.81
C ILE A 37 -0.24 -2.54 9.26
N ALA A 38 0.64 -2.96 10.17
CA ALA A 38 0.24 -3.17 11.56
C ALA A 38 -0.07 -1.86 12.28
N ASP A 39 0.77 -0.83 12.08
CA ASP A 39 0.67 0.39 12.88
C ASP A 39 0.63 1.69 12.07
N GLY A 40 0.70 1.61 10.74
CA GLY A 40 0.59 2.79 9.89
C GLY A 40 1.82 3.68 9.87
N VAL A 41 2.96 3.19 10.35
CA VAL A 41 4.19 3.98 10.32
C VAL A 41 4.64 4.20 8.88
N VAL A 42 4.92 5.45 8.53
CA VAL A 42 5.29 5.87 7.18
C VAL A 42 6.78 6.13 7.11
N GLU A 43 7.43 5.60 6.06
CA GLU A 43 8.83 5.91 5.74
C GLU A 43 8.91 6.46 4.33
N GLY A 44 9.69 7.50 4.14
CA GLY A 44 9.85 8.17 2.87
C GLY A 44 9.18 9.53 2.87
N ARG A 45 9.13 10.16 1.69
CA ARG A 45 8.56 11.50 1.54
C ARG A 45 7.40 11.48 0.56
N PHE A 46 6.35 12.21 0.91
CA PHE A 46 5.14 12.32 0.11
C PHE A 46 4.53 13.70 0.33
N PRO A 47 3.90 14.32 -0.67
CA PRO A 47 3.15 15.54 -0.43
C PRO A 47 2.08 15.28 0.63
N ARG A 48 1.87 16.25 1.53
CA ARG A 48 0.97 16.07 2.66
C ARG A 48 -0.42 15.61 2.23
N ARG A 49 -0.97 16.24 1.19
CA ARG A 49 -2.31 15.92 0.73
C ARG A 49 -2.39 14.47 0.25
N ALA A 50 -1.41 14.05 -0.53
CA ALA A 50 -1.38 12.66 -1.03
C ALA A 50 -1.18 11.69 0.13
N LEU A 51 -0.34 12.04 1.09
CA LEU A 51 -0.12 11.20 2.27
C LEU A 51 -1.41 11.01 3.05
N ASN A 52 -2.17 12.08 3.26
CA ASN A 52 -3.45 11.97 3.99
C ASN A 52 -4.43 11.06 3.27
N LEU A 53 -4.45 11.10 1.93
CA LEU A 53 -5.32 10.24 1.14
C LEU A 53 -4.92 8.77 1.29
N VAL A 54 -3.61 8.49 1.27
CA VAL A 54 -3.11 7.12 1.46
C VAL A 54 -3.48 6.59 2.84
N LEU A 55 -3.30 7.41 3.88
CA LEU A 55 -3.59 6.97 5.25
C LEU A 55 -5.08 6.77 5.47
N GLU A 56 -5.93 7.58 4.85
CA GLU A 56 -7.37 7.39 4.92
C GLU A 56 -7.75 6.06 4.25
N TRP A 57 -7.22 5.82 3.06
CA TRP A 57 -7.46 4.57 2.34
C TRP A 57 -6.97 3.36 3.14
N TYR A 58 -5.78 3.46 3.70
CA TYR A 58 -5.19 2.41 4.54
C TYR A 58 -6.12 2.07 5.72
N SER A 59 -6.68 3.07 6.39
CA SER A 59 -7.53 2.83 7.55
C SER A 59 -8.80 2.07 7.17
N LEU A 60 -9.26 2.21 5.93
CA LEU A 60 -10.46 1.52 5.44
C LEU A 60 -10.16 0.09 4.99
N HIS A 61 -8.92 -0.22 4.65
CA HIS A 61 -8.57 -1.47 3.98
C HIS A 61 -7.46 -2.26 4.67
N GLN A 62 -7.22 -2.02 5.95
CA GLN A 62 -6.11 -2.66 6.67
C GLN A 62 -6.19 -4.19 6.60
N ALA A 63 -7.36 -4.77 6.80
CA ALA A 63 -7.52 -6.22 6.77
C ALA A 63 -7.22 -6.80 5.38
N GLU A 64 -7.67 -6.12 4.33
CA GLU A 64 -7.41 -6.56 2.95
C GLU A 64 -5.93 -6.47 2.61
N LEU A 65 -5.25 -5.44 3.12
CA LEU A 65 -3.81 -5.28 2.92
C LEU A 65 -3.03 -6.40 3.58
N LEU A 66 -3.42 -6.79 4.78
CA LEU A 66 -2.76 -7.88 5.48
C LEU A 66 -2.98 -9.21 4.74
N GLU A 67 -4.17 -9.43 4.22
CA GLU A 67 -4.46 -10.61 3.41
C GLU A 67 -3.57 -10.66 2.16
N ASP A 68 -3.44 -9.52 1.47
CA ASP A 68 -2.57 -9.44 0.29
C ASP A 68 -1.10 -9.68 0.66
N TRP A 69 -0.66 -9.21 1.83
CA TRP A 69 0.69 -9.48 2.30
C TRP A 69 0.94 -10.98 2.44
N ASP A 70 -0.02 -11.70 3.03
CA ASP A 70 0.09 -13.15 3.18
C ASP A 70 0.11 -13.86 1.83
N LEU A 71 -0.73 -13.41 0.88
CA LEU A 71 -0.74 -13.96 -0.47
C LEU A 71 0.58 -13.71 -1.18
N ALA A 72 1.16 -12.52 -1.02
CA ALA A 72 2.44 -12.20 -1.63
C ALA A 72 3.57 -13.09 -1.11
N ARG A 73 3.55 -13.40 0.18
CA ARG A 73 4.55 -14.29 0.76
C ARG A 73 4.43 -15.71 0.23
N GLU A 74 3.22 -16.14 -0.12
CA GLU A 74 2.95 -17.46 -0.70
C GLU A 74 3.05 -17.45 -2.22
N ARG A 75 3.41 -16.30 -2.81
CA ARG A 75 3.54 -16.12 -4.26
C ARG A 75 2.23 -16.39 -5.00
N LYS A 76 1.11 -16.09 -4.36
CA LYS A 76 -0.21 -16.21 -4.96
C LYS A 76 -0.65 -14.88 -5.54
N PRO A 77 -1.59 -14.89 -6.51
CA PRO A 77 -2.11 -13.63 -7.06
C PRO A 77 -2.72 -12.77 -5.96
N LEU A 78 -2.46 -11.46 -6.01
CA LEU A 78 -3.00 -10.52 -5.04
C LEU A 78 -4.37 -10.05 -5.49
N HIS A 79 -5.22 -9.69 -4.52
CA HIS A 79 -6.53 -9.12 -4.80
C HIS A 79 -6.40 -7.62 -5.02
N ARG A 80 -7.14 -7.10 -6.00
CA ARG A 80 -7.30 -5.66 -6.13
C ARG A 80 -8.14 -5.16 -4.97
N ILE A 81 -7.77 -4.01 -4.43
CA ILE A 81 -8.49 -3.38 -3.33
C ILE A 81 -9.17 -2.12 -3.86
N ASP A 82 -10.41 -1.87 -3.45
CA ASP A 82 -11.18 -0.75 -3.94
C ASP A 82 -10.44 0.57 -3.70
N PRO A 83 -10.48 1.48 -4.67
CA PRO A 83 -9.82 2.78 -4.52
C PRO A 83 -10.59 3.70 -3.57
N LEU A 84 -9.90 4.72 -3.11
CA LEU A 84 -10.54 5.80 -2.37
C LEU A 84 -11.34 6.65 -3.37
N GLU A 85 -12.57 6.94 -3.04
CA GLU A 85 -13.44 7.75 -3.90
C GLU A 85 -13.44 9.20 -3.51
#